data_25087226dae9309d179bd2d1a155fa52
#
_entry.id   25087226dae9309d179bd2d1a155fa52
#
_cell.length_a   1.000
_cell.length_b   1.000
_cell.length_c   1.000
_cell.angle_alpha   90.00
_cell.angle_beta   90.00
_cell.angle_gamma   90.00
#
_symmetry.space_group_name_H-M   'P 1'
#
loop_
_entity.id
_entity.type
_entity.pdbx_description
1 polymer ?
#
loop_
_entity_poly.entity_id
_entity_poly.type
_entity_poly.pdbx_seq_one_letter_code
_entity_poly.pdbx_strand_id
1 'polypeptide(L)'
;MLVAPYQDFAREHLGFEFKQIQLLITALTHRSYVNEHKKSVSEHNERLEFLGDAVLELVVTDYLFRNHSEPEGILTSWRAALVRTESIGEAGDRLGYEPLVRMSRGEKNGSSRARQQILANAFEAVIGAIYLERGYDDAAEFIHTHITSKLDSILETGSWRDPKSHLQEVSQRIDNHTPVYKVLEEIGPDHDKVFKLGVYVGDKLMGQGSGPSKQAAQQIAAKAALAAYAKRNNPSIHQIEPLKTD
;
A
#
# COMPACT_ATOMS: atom_id res chain seq x y z
N MET A 1 18.60 -7.17 26.37
CA MET A 1 18.07 -6.55 25.14
C MET A 1 18.33 -5.06 25.22
N LEU A 2 18.84 -4.44 24.17
CA LEU A 2 19.00 -2.97 24.12
C LEU A 2 17.60 -2.35 23.94
N VAL A 3 17.13 -1.64 24.96
CA VAL A 3 15.83 -0.94 25.00
C VAL A 3 15.95 0.46 24.38
N ALA A 4 17.13 1.07 24.52
CA ALA A 4 17.40 2.45 24.09
C ALA A 4 16.94 2.78 22.65
N PRO A 5 17.23 1.99 21.60
CA PRO A 5 16.80 2.35 20.25
C PRO A 5 15.29 2.49 20.06
N TYR A 6 14.50 1.70 20.82
CA TYR A 6 13.03 1.80 20.77
C TYR A 6 12.50 3.00 21.55
N GLN A 7 13.15 3.38 22.64
CA GLN A 7 12.80 4.60 23.39
C GLN A 7 13.17 5.85 22.60
N ASP A 8 14.33 5.86 21.95
CA ASP A 8 14.76 6.95 21.08
C ASP A 8 13.78 7.12 19.92
N PHE A 9 13.42 6.02 19.25
CA PHE A 9 12.40 6.00 18.20
C PHE A 9 11.06 6.55 18.70
N ALA A 10 10.56 6.11 19.86
CA ALA A 10 9.30 6.59 20.40
C ALA A 10 9.30 8.10 20.64
N ARG A 11 10.38 8.65 21.22
CA ARG A 11 10.53 10.10 21.43
C ARG A 11 10.61 10.89 20.13
N GLU A 12 11.40 10.40 19.17
CA GLU A 12 11.71 11.14 17.94
C GLU A 12 10.58 11.07 16.91
N HIS A 13 9.90 9.94 16.79
CA HIS A 13 8.92 9.68 15.73
C HIS A 13 7.47 9.57 16.21
N LEU A 14 7.25 9.20 17.48
CA LEU A 14 5.90 9.12 18.04
C LEU A 14 5.57 10.31 18.97
N GLY A 15 6.58 11.06 19.38
CA GLY A 15 6.42 12.26 20.20
C GLY A 15 6.13 11.99 21.68
N PHE A 16 6.25 10.76 22.16
CA PHE A 16 6.04 10.37 23.57
C PHE A 16 6.89 9.18 23.97
N GLU A 17 6.99 8.95 25.29
CA GLU A 17 7.65 7.78 25.85
C GLU A 17 6.62 6.71 26.24
N PHE A 18 6.91 5.45 25.92
CA PHE A 18 6.12 4.31 26.40
C PHE A 18 6.46 4.02 27.87
N LYS A 19 5.45 3.96 28.72
CA LYS A 19 5.58 3.39 30.10
C LYS A 19 5.84 1.89 30.01
N GLN A 20 5.20 1.23 29.05
CA GLN A 20 5.38 -0.18 28.77
C GLN A 20 6.10 -0.37 27.43
N ILE A 21 7.39 -0.02 27.38
CA ILE A 21 8.19 -0.10 26.13
C ILE A 21 8.16 -1.48 25.48
N GLN A 22 7.84 -2.53 26.24
CA GLN A 22 7.70 -3.88 25.71
C GLN A 22 6.57 -4.00 24.67
N LEU A 23 5.52 -3.18 24.75
CA LEU A 23 4.47 -3.11 23.72
C LEU A 23 5.07 -2.71 22.36
N LEU A 24 5.90 -1.66 22.32
CA LEU A 24 6.55 -1.22 21.09
C LEU A 24 7.54 -2.26 20.56
N ILE A 25 8.33 -2.88 21.46
CA ILE A 25 9.26 -3.95 21.09
C ILE A 25 8.50 -5.15 20.51
N THR A 26 7.38 -5.53 21.08
CA THR A 26 6.53 -6.62 20.57
C THR A 26 5.92 -6.24 19.23
N ALA A 27 5.43 -5.00 19.07
CA ALA A 27 4.90 -4.50 17.79
C ALA A 27 5.93 -4.58 16.65
N LEU A 28 7.19 -4.33 16.95
CA LEU A 28 8.32 -4.41 16.02
C LEU A 28 9.00 -5.80 16.00
N THR A 29 8.34 -6.86 16.52
CA THR A 29 8.86 -8.22 16.50
C THR A 29 8.03 -9.12 15.61
N HIS A 30 8.56 -9.48 14.45
CA HIS A 30 7.93 -10.40 13.52
C HIS A 30 8.01 -11.84 14.05
N ARG A 31 7.00 -12.66 13.75
CA ARG A 31 6.92 -14.07 14.14
C ARG A 31 8.15 -14.89 13.78
N SER A 32 8.80 -14.62 12.64
CA SER A 32 10.00 -15.35 12.22
C SER A 32 11.17 -15.18 13.20
N TYR A 33 11.27 -14.01 13.84
CA TYR A 33 12.27 -13.79 14.87
C TYR A 33 12.06 -14.69 16.09
N VAL A 34 10.80 -14.82 16.56
CA VAL A 34 10.46 -15.70 17.68
C VAL A 34 10.81 -17.15 17.36
N ASN A 35 10.59 -17.60 16.12
CA ASN A 35 10.92 -18.95 15.69
C ASN A 35 12.42 -19.28 15.81
N GLU A 36 13.30 -18.30 15.57
CA GLU A 36 14.75 -18.44 15.73
C GLU A 36 15.19 -18.28 17.22
N HIS A 37 14.38 -17.61 18.05
CA HIS A 37 14.77 -17.20 19.42
C HIS A 37 13.80 -17.71 20.49
N LYS A 38 13.19 -18.88 20.33
CA LYS A 38 12.15 -19.47 21.20
C LYS A 38 12.50 -19.52 22.71
N LYS A 39 13.79 -19.56 23.06
CA LYS A 39 14.25 -19.59 24.45
C LYS A 39 14.23 -18.22 25.14
N SER A 40 14.24 -17.14 24.38
CA SER A 40 14.42 -15.78 24.91
C SER A 40 13.29 -14.82 24.55
N VAL A 41 12.45 -15.16 23.56
CA VAL A 41 11.34 -14.33 23.10
C VAL A 41 10.13 -15.22 22.86
N SER A 42 8.99 -14.86 23.45
CA SER A 42 7.73 -15.62 23.36
C SER A 42 6.63 -14.88 22.58
N GLU A 43 6.75 -13.55 22.44
CA GLU A 43 5.70 -12.73 21.87
C GLU A 43 6.15 -12.13 20.52
N HIS A 44 5.20 -12.03 19.60
CA HIS A 44 5.33 -11.40 18.29
C HIS A 44 4.13 -10.47 18.00
N ASN A 45 4.20 -9.72 16.93
CA ASN A 45 3.30 -8.61 16.63
C ASN A 45 1.87 -9.00 16.20
N GLU A 46 1.57 -10.23 15.79
CA GLU A 46 0.27 -10.59 15.16
C GLU A 46 -0.97 -10.20 15.99
N ARG A 47 -0.91 -10.24 17.31
CA ARG A 47 -2.05 -9.82 18.15
C ARG A 47 -2.21 -8.30 18.21
N LEU A 48 -1.10 -7.57 18.20
CA LEU A 48 -1.11 -6.10 18.13
C LEU A 48 -1.51 -5.63 16.74
N GLU A 49 -1.05 -6.30 15.69
CA GLU A 49 -1.45 -6.10 14.30
C GLU A 49 -2.98 -6.23 14.16
N PHE A 50 -3.56 -7.34 14.64
CA PHE A 50 -5.01 -7.56 14.63
C PHE A 50 -5.79 -6.43 15.32
N LEU A 51 -5.31 -5.93 16.46
CA LEU A 51 -5.94 -4.81 17.17
C LEU A 51 -5.74 -3.50 16.40
N GLY A 52 -4.53 -3.26 15.93
CA GLY A 52 -4.17 -2.03 15.21
C GLY A 52 -4.87 -1.89 13.87
N ASP A 53 -5.08 -2.98 13.13
CA ASP A 53 -5.89 -3.00 11.91
C ASP A 53 -7.32 -2.52 12.19
N ALA A 54 -7.97 -3.04 13.23
CA ALA A 54 -9.31 -2.60 13.61
C ALA A 54 -9.38 -1.10 14.00
N VAL A 55 -8.37 -0.60 14.72
CA VAL A 55 -8.25 0.83 15.08
C VAL A 55 -8.03 1.68 13.83
N LEU A 56 -7.12 1.26 12.94
CA LEU A 56 -6.84 1.94 11.67
C LEU A 56 -8.08 2.06 10.80
N GLU A 57 -8.80 0.95 10.60
CA GLU A 57 -10.05 0.93 9.83
C GLU A 57 -11.11 1.86 10.43
N LEU A 58 -11.29 1.86 11.76
CA LEU A 58 -12.24 2.73 12.44
C LEU A 58 -11.88 4.21 12.25
N VAL A 59 -10.64 4.60 12.52
CA VAL A 59 -10.18 6.00 12.43
C VAL A 59 -10.28 6.53 11.01
N VAL A 60 -9.83 5.76 10.02
CA VAL A 60 -9.91 6.17 8.61
C VAL A 60 -11.37 6.27 8.15
N THR A 61 -12.24 5.36 8.59
CA THR A 61 -13.67 5.39 8.27
C THR A 61 -14.35 6.60 8.87
N ASP A 62 -14.11 6.90 10.16
CA ASP A 62 -14.67 8.06 10.85
C ASP A 62 -14.20 9.37 10.20
N TYR A 63 -12.92 9.46 9.86
CA TYR A 63 -12.35 10.62 9.14
C TYR A 63 -13.05 10.85 7.80
N LEU A 64 -13.17 9.81 6.97
CA LEU A 64 -13.81 9.92 5.66
C LEU A 64 -15.30 10.30 5.80
N PHE A 65 -16.02 9.67 6.72
CA PHE A 65 -17.43 9.95 6.97
C PHE A 65 -17.71 11.39 7.41
N ARG A 66 -16.85 11.95 8.28
CA ARG A 66 -17.03 13.30 8.81
C ARG A 66 -16.63 14.40 7.84
N ASN A 67 -15.65 14.15 6.98
CA ASN A 67 -15.04 15.19 6.15
C ASN A 67 -15.48 15.14 4.68
N HIS A 68 -16.19 14.08 4.26
CA HIS A 68 -16.57 13.88 2.87
C HIS A 68 -18.04 13.41 2.76
N SER A 69 -18.74 13.88 1.71
CA SER A 69 -20.16 13.59 1.47
C SER A 69 -20.40 12.63 0.30
N GLU A 70 -19.33 12.00 -0.19
CA GLU A 70 -19.39 11.06 -1.30
C GLU A 70 -20.20 9.80 -0.95
N PRO A 71 -20.77 9.12 -1.96
CA PRO A 71 -21.46 7.86 -1.76
C PRO A 71 -20.57 6.79 -1.12
N GLU A 72 -21.18 5.88 -0.35
CA GLU A 72 -20.50 4.82 0.39
C GLU A 72 -19.47 4.03 -0.45
N GLY A 73 -19.80 3.68 -1.70
CA GLY A 73 -18.86 2.96 -2.59
C GLY A 73 -17.59 3.75 -2.91
N ILE A 74 -17.66 5.08 -2.99
CA ILE A 74 -16.49 5.95 -3.18
C ILE A 74 -15.67 6.02 -1.91
N LEU A 75 -16.30 6.25 -0.76
CA LEU A 75 -15.62 6.28 0.55
C LEU A 75 -14.92 4.95 0.84
N THR A 76 -15.56 3.83 0.52
CA THR A 76 -14.96 2.49 0.64
C THR A 76 -13.72 2.32 -0.25
N SER A 77 -13.77 2.84 -1.48
CA SER A 77 -12.61 2.81 -2.39
C SER A 77 -11.46 3.69 -1.90
N TRP A 78 -11.75 4.85 -1.33
CA TRP A 78 -10.74 5.74 -0.74
C TRP A 78 -10.11 5.12 0.50
N ARG A 79 -10.93 4.55 1.39
CA ARG A 79 -10.44 3.80 2.54
C ARG A 79 -9.49 2.69 2.10
N ALA A 80 -9.91 1.82 1.18
CA ALA A 80 -9.07 0.75 0.67
C ALA A 80 -7.74 1.24 0.07
N ALA A 81 -7.72 2.41 -0.56
CA ALA A 81 -6.49 3.00 -1.08
C ALA A 81 -5.57 3.51 0.03
N LEU A 82 -6.12 4.05 1.12
CA LEU A 82 -5.36 4.53 2.27
C LEU A 82 -4.74 3.39 3.07
N VAL A 83 -5.52 2.31 3.32
CA VAL A 83 -5.11 1.21 4.22
C VAL A 83 -4.52 -0.02 3.50
N ARG A 84 -4.30 0.04 2.19
CA ARG A 84 -3.64 -1.07 1.48
C ARG A 84 -2.19 -1.27 1.95
N THR A 85 -1.73 -2.51 1.90
CA THR A 85 -0.39 -2.94 2.34
C THR A 85 0.74 -2.02 1.84
N GLU A 86 0.68 -1.61 0.57
CA GLU A 86 1.70 -0.73 -0.01
C GLU A 86 1.73 0.64 0.68
N SER A 87 0.56 1.24 0.93
CA SER A 87 0.45 2.56 1.57
C SER A 87 0.93 2.53 3.02
N ILE A 88 0.54 1.49 3.76
CA ILE A 88 0.91 1.29 5.17
C ILE A 88 2.40 0.93 5.28
N GLY A 89 2.90 0.01 4.45
CA GLY A 89 4.30 -0.38 4.42
C GLY A 89 5.24 0.78 4.09
N GLU A 90 4.87 1.65 3.15
CA GLU A 90 5.59 2.89 2.87
C GLU A 90 5.59 3.86 4.06
N ALA A 91 4.51 3.90 4.86
CA ALA A 91 4.48 4.71 6.07
C ALA A 91 5.47 4.17 7.12
N GLY A 92 5.53 2.85 7.33
CA GLY A 92 6.50 2.20 8.20
C GLY A 92 7.95 2.43 7.76
N ASP A 93 8.21 2.37 6.46
CA ASP A 93 9.54 2.63 5.89
C ASP A 93 9.98 4.09 6.12
N ARG A 94 9.11 5.07 5.84
CA ARG A 94 9.38 6.49 6.10
C ARG A 94 9.63 6.80 7.58
N LEU A 95 9.00 6.07 8.49
CA LEU A 95 9.24 6.17 9.92
C LEU A 95 10.53 5.48 10.38
N GLY A 96 11.24 4.79 9.48
CA GLY A 96 12.49 4.13 9.81
C GLY A 96 12.31 2.83 10.61
N TYR A 97 11.24 2.06 10.36
CA TYR A 97 11.02 0.79 11.07
C TYR A 97 12.04 -0.29 10.73
N GLU A 98 12.61 -0.27 9.51
CA GLU A 98 13.43 -1.36 8.99
C GLU A 98 14.57 -1.78 9.95
N PRO A 99 15.41 -0.88 10.51
CA PRO A 99 16.46 -1.27 11.44
C PRO A 99 15.93 -1.74 12.80
N LEU A 100 14.70 -1.39 13.17
CA LEU A 100 14.09 -1.72 14.45
C LEU A 100 13.30 -3.03 14.41
N VAL A 101 12.81 -3.42 13.24
CA VAL A 101 12.01 -4.64 13.09
C VAL A 101 12.89 -5.87 13.30
N ARG A 102 12.50 -6.67 14.28
CA ARG A 102 13.13 -7.95 14.60
C ARG A 102 12.52 -9.04 13.72
N MET A 103 13.30 -9.57 12.80
CA MET A 103 12.90 -10.66 11.89
C MET A 103 14.04 -11.68 11.73
N SER A 104 13.74 -12.86 11.18
CA SER A 104 14.74 -13.89 10.88
C SER A 104 15.74 -13.45 9.81
N ARG A 105 16.86 -14.15 9.75
CA ARG A 105 17.84 -13.93 8.67
C ARG A 105 17.25 -14.22 7.28
N GLY A 106 16.35 -15.20 7.17
CA GLY A 106 15.67 -15.52 5.92
C GLY A 106 14.80 -14.35 5.43
N GLU A 107 14.02 -13.74 6.31
CA GLU A 107 13.17 -12.60 5.98
C GLU A 107 13.98 -11.35 5.60
N LYS A 108 15.11 -11.10 6.26
CA LYS A 108 16.01 -9.98 5.92
C LYS A 108 16.53 -10.05 4.48
N ASN A 109 16.70 -11.26 3.95
CA ASN A 109 17.13 -11.52 2.57
C ASN A 109 15.97 -11.78 1.62
N GLY A 110 14.73 -11.63 2.08
CA GLY A 110 13.51 -11.84 1.32
C GLY A 110 13.29 -10.81 0.20
N SER A 111 12.25 -11.03 -0.59
CA SER A 111 11.85 -10.09 -1.66
C SER A 111 11.42 -8.74 -1.08
N SER A 112 11.50 -7.67 -1.88
CA SER A 112 11.00 -6.34 -1.51
C SER A 112 9.52 -6.37 -1.12
N ARG A 113 8.72 -7.21 -1.78
CA ARG A 113 7.30 -7.39 -1.46
C ARG A 113 7.10 -8.03 -0.07
N ALA A 114 7.87 -9.07 0.27
CA ALA A 114 7.80 -9.69 1.60
C ALA A 114 8.21 -8.69 2.70
N ARG A 115 9.27 -7.92 2.44
CA ARG A 115 9.71 -6.86 3.35
C ARG A 115 8.65 -5.79 3.56
N GLN A 116 8.00 -5.33 2.50
CA GLN A 116 6.92 -4.34 2.56
C GLN A 116 5.72 -4.86 3.38
N GLN A 117 5.37 -6.14 3.24
CA GLN A 117 4.33 -6.76 4.07
C GLN A 117 4.72 -6.77 5.55
N ILE A 118 5.97 -7.10 5.89
CA ILE A 118 6.45 -7.08 7.28
C ILE A 118 6.39 -5.66 7.87
N LEU A 119 6.74 -4.63 7.09
CA LEU A 119 6.65 -3.24 7.53
C LEU A 119 5.21 -2.77 7.71
N ALA A 120 4.29 -3.20 6.85
CA ALA A 120 2.87 -2.93 6.99
C ALA A 120 2.29 -3.54 8.27
N ASN A 121 2.53 -4.83 8.49
CA ASN A 121 2.09 -5.52 9.71
C ASN A 121 2.69 -4.89 10.98
N ALA A 122 3.95 -4.46 10.92
CA ALA A 122 4.60 -3.76 12.03
C ALA A 122 3.96 -2.38 12.28
N PHE A 123 3.56 -1.66 11.23
CA PHE A 123 2.88 -0.37 11.35
C PHE A 123 1.52 -0.52 12.05
N GLU A 124 0.70 -1.47 11.63
CA GLU A 124 -0.56 -1.81 12.29
C GLU A 124 -0.32 -2.22 13.75
N ALA A 125 0.69 -3.05 14.01
CA ALA A 125 1.02 -3.46 15.38
C ALA A 125 1.47 -2.28 16.25
N VAL A 126 2.16 -1.28 15.70
CA VAL A 126 2.51 -0.04 16.40
C VAL A 126 1.25 0.78 16.73
N ILE A 127 0.27 0.87 15.81
CA ILE A 127 -1.04 1.46 16.13
C ILE A 127 -1.68 0.75 17.32
N GLY A 128 -1.69 -0.58 17.32
CA GLY A 128 -2.21 -1.38 18.43
C GLY A 128 -1.47 -1.11 19.75
N ALA A 129 -0.14 -0.94 19.70
CA ALA A 129 0.67 -0.60 20.86
C ALA A 129 0.37 0.82 21.38
N ILE A 130 0.24 1.81 20.49
CA ILE A 130 -0.14 3.19 20.85
C ILE A 130 -1.53 3.20 21.49
N TYR A 131 -2.49 2.50 20.89
CA TYR A 131 -3.84 2.40 21.42
C TYR A 131 -3.88 1.83 22.83
N LEU A 132 -3.12 0.76 23.13
CA LEU A 132 -3.05 0.17 24.48
C LEU A 132 -2.32 1.05 25.47
N GLU A 133 -1.31 1.80 25.06
CA GLU A 133 -0.50 2.64 25.93
C GLU A 133 -1.17 4.01 26.21
N ARG A 134 -1.80 4.59 25.19
CA ARG A 134 -2.24 6.00 25.16
C ARG A 134 -3.73 6.19 24.89
N GLY A 135 -4.40 5.17 24.37
CA GLY A 135 -5.83 5.23 24.02
C GLY A 135 -6.10 5.66 22.58
N TYR A 136 -7.38 5.89 22.31
CA TYR A 136 -7.89 6.15 20.96
C TYR A 136 -7.37 7.46 20.35
N ASP A 137 -7.35 8.54 21.11
CA ASP A 137 -7.05 9.87 20.58
C ASP A 137 -5.60 9.95 20.04
N ASP A 138 -4.63 9.44 20.81
CA ASP A 138 -3.22 9.41 20.38
C ASP A 138 -3.03 8.47 19.18
N ALA A 139 -3.73 7.33 19.13
CA ALA A 139 -3.71 6.42 17.99
C ALA A 139 -4.33 7.07 16.73
N ALA A 140 -5.44 7.83 16.90
CA ALA A 140 -6.08 8.56 15.82
C ALA A 140 -5.18 9.67 15.28
N GLU A 141 -4.51 10.44 16.13
CA GLU A 141 -3.55 11.47 15.73
C GLU A 141 -2.39 10.88 14.90
N PHE A 142 -1.85 9.74 15.35
CA PHE A 142 -0.80 9.02 14.62
C PHE A 142 -1.28 8.58 13.22
N ILE A 143 -2.50 8.01 13.14
CA ILE A 143 -3.10 7.58 11.87
C ILE A 143 -3.38 8.78 10.97
N HIS A 144 -3.89 9.88 11.49
CA HIS A 144 -4.12 11.10 10.72
C HIS A 144 -2.82 11.64 10.12
N THR A 145 -1.78 11.72 10.92
CA THR A 145 -0.46 12.23 10.49
C THR A 145 0.15 11.38 9.36
N HIS A 146 0.05 10.06 9.44
CA HIS A 146 0.82 9.17 8.54
C HIS A 146 0.00 8.52 7.43
N ILE A 147 -1.33 8.46 7.56
CA ILE A 147 -2.21 7.77 6.61
C ILE A 147 -3.21 8.72 5.97
N THR A 148 -4.13 9.36 6.73
CA THR A 148 -5.19 10.16 6.11
C THR A 148 -4.66 11.42 5.43
N SER A 149 -3.51 11.96 5.88
CA SER A 149 -2.82 13.07 5.22
C SER A 149 -2.43 12.81 3.76
N LYS A 150 -2.44 11.54 3.32
CA LYS A 150 -2.16 11.17 1.93
C LYS A 150 -3.38 11.26 1.01
N LEU A 151 -4.59 11.49 1.57
CA LEU A 151 -5.83 11.40 0.81
C LEU A 151 -5.82 12.34 -0.41
N ASP A 152 -5.44 13.60 -0.23
CA ASP A 152 -5.45 14.58 -1.32
C ASP A 152 -4.58 14.11 -2.50
N SER A 153 -3.37 13.62 -2.23
CA SER A 153 -2.49 13.06 -3.26
C SER A 153 -3.07 11.81 -3.94
N ILE A 154 -3.77 10.96 -3.19
CA ILE A 154 -4.46 9.77 -3.73
C ILE A 154 -5.62 10.20 -4.64
N LEU A 155 -6.34 11.25 -4.29
CA LEU A 155 -7.45 11.80 -5.09
C LEU A 155 -6.93 12.46 -6.36
N GLU A 156 -5.92 13.32 -6.26
CA GLU A 156 -5.29 14.01 -7.40
C GLU A 156 -4.73 13.03 -8.43
N THR A 157 -4.05 11.99 -7.97
CA THR A 157 -3.48 10.96 -8.86
C THR A 157 -4.51 9.97 -9.40
N GLY A 158 -5.72 9.92 -8.80
CA GLY A 158 -6.74 8.91 -9.12
C GLY A 158 -6.33 7.48 -8.76
N SER A 159 -5.29 7.30 -7.95
CA SER A 159 -4.71 5.99 -7.60
C SER A 159 -5.60 5.11 -6.70
N TRP A 160 -6.70 5.66 -6.21
CA TRP A 160 -7.75 4.96 -5.47
C TRP A 160 -8.69 4.14 -6.34
N ARG A 161 -8.77 4.44 -7.65
CA ARG A 161 -9.65 3.73 -8.57
C ARG A 161 -9.04 2.38 -8.95
N ASP A 162 -9.88 1.33 -8.95
CA ASP A 162 -9.47 0.07 -9.56
C ASP A 162 -9.20 0.29 -11.05
N PRO A 163 -7.99 -0.01 -11.56
CA PRO A 163 -7.64 0.30 -12.94
C PRO A 163 -8.54 -0.38 -13.98
N LYS A 164 -9.05 -1.58 -13.71
CA LYS A 164 -9.93 -2.30 -14.64
C LYS A 164 -11.31 -1.65 -14.72
N SER A 165 -11.90 -1.32 -13.56
CA SER A 165 -13.18 -0.63 -13.47
C SER A 165 -13.10 0.75 -14.10
N HIS A 166 -12.05 1.51 -13.79
CA HIS A 166 -11.80 2.82 -14.37
C HIS A 166 -11.62 2.75 -15.89
N LEU A 167 -10.86 1.76 -16.40
CA LEU A 167 -10.72 1.58 -17.86
C LEU A 167 -12.05 1.25 -18.52
N GLN A 168 -12.89 0.43 -17.88
CA GLN A 168 -14.21 0.10 -18.41
C GLN A 168 -15.09 1.35 -18.52
N GLU A 169 -15.12 2.21 -17.50
CA GLU A 169 -15.86 3.48 -17.54
C GLU A 169 -15.35 4.42 -18.65
N VAL A 170 -14.02 4.57 -18.75
CA VAL A 170 -13.38 5.44 -19.75
C VAL A 170 -13.63 4.93 -21.17
N SER A 171 -13.43 3.63 -21.40
CA SER A 171 -13.59 3.04 -22.74
C SER A 171 -15.06 3.01 -23.18
N GLN A 172 -15.98 2.76 -22.27
CA GLN A 172 -17.42 2.82 -22.54
C GLN A 172 -17.84 4.25 -22.89
N ARG A 173 -17.35 5.24 -22.15
CA ARG A 173 -17.67 6.66 -22.39
C ARG A 173 -17.09 7.20 -23.69
N ILE A 174 -15.84 6.83 -24.05
CA ILE A 174 -15.12 7.42 -25.20
C ILE A 174 -15.35 6.63 -26.48
N ASP A 175 -15.22 5.31 -26.42
CA ASP A 175 -15.24 4.44 -27.59
C ASP A 175 -16.50 3.54 -27.66
N ASN A 176 -17.37 3.59 -26.64
CA ASN A 176 -18.58 2.76 -26.50
C ASN A 176 -18.29 1.24 -26.56
N HIS A 177 -17.13 0.82 -26.03
CA HIS A 177 -16.69 -0.58 -26.01
C HIS A 177 -16.26 -1.00 -24.61
N THR A 178 -16.54 -2.28 -24.26
CA THR A 178 -16.04 -2.90 -23.04
C THR A 178 -14.64 -3.47 -23.28
N PRO A 179 -13.67 -3.25 -22.34
CA PRO A 179 -12.33 -3.80 -22.49
C PRO A 179 -12.31 -5.33 -22.38
N VAL A 180 -11.56 -5.98 -23.27
CA VAL A 180 -11.35 -7.43 -23.27
C VAL A 180 -9.90 -7.75 -23.02
N TYR A 181 -9.63 -8.62 -22.04
CA TYR A 181 -8.28 -9.05 -21.66
C TYR A 181 -7.94 -10.39 -22.29
N LYS A 182 -6.80 -10.46 -23.01
CA LYS A 182 -6.31 -11.70 -23.62
C LYS A 182 -4.92 -12.03 -23.11
N VAL A 183 -4.68 -13.30 -22.79
CA VAL A 183 -3.34 -13.80 -22.49
C VAL A 183 -2.54 -13.80 -23.78
N LEU A 184 -1.39 -13.12 -23.77
CA LEU A 184 -0.47 -13.06 -24.89
C LEU A 184 0.63 -14.13 -24.75
N GLU A 185 1.17 -14.26 -23.52
CA GLU A 185 2.25 -15.20 -23.21
C GLU A 185 2.12 -15.70 -21.77
N GLU A 186 2.54 -16.93 -21.53
CA GLU A 186 2.79 -17.51 -20.20
C GLU A 186 4.25 -17.99 -20.18
N ILE A 187 5.08 -17.41 -19.31
CA ILE A 187 6.52 -17.62 -19.30
C ILE A 187 6.95 -18.17 -17.94
N GLY A 188 7.88 -19.12 -17.93
CA GLY A 188 8.45 -19.71 -16.70
C GLY A 188 7.76 -20.99 -16.23
N PRO A 189 8.38 -21.67 -15.24
CA PRO A 189 7.84 -22.89 -14.64
C PRO A 189 6.61 -22.56 -13.77
N ASP A 190 5.81 -23.59 -13.42
CA ASP A 190 4.54 -23.41 -12.70
C ASP A 190 4.66 -22.67 -11.36
N HIS A 191 5.79 -22.81 -10.68
CA HIS A 191 6.05 -22.18 -9.38
C HIS A 191 6.61 -20.73 -9.49
N ASP A 192 6.96 -20.28 -10.71
CA ASP A 192 7.47 -18.94 -11.00
C ASP A 192 6.96 -18.44 -12.36
N LYS A 193 5.66 -18.65 -12.61
CA LYS A 193 5.02 -18.30 -13.87
C LYS A 193 4.73 -16.81 -13.95
N VAL A 194 5.12 -16.19 -15.05
CA VAL A 194 4.81 -14.80 -15.40
C VAL A 194 3.77 -14.81 -16.54
N PHE A 195 2.66 -14.11 -16.32
CA PHE A 195 1.62 -13.91 -17.31
C PHE A 195 1.79 -12.57 -17.99
N LYS A 196 1.77 -12.53 -19.32
CA LYS A 196 1.71 -11.31 -20.11
C LYS A 196 0.33 -11.21 -20.77
N LEU A 197 -0.40 -10.16 -20.49
CA LEU A 197 -1.74 -9.91 -20.99
C LEU A 197 -1.81 -8.61 -21.78
N GLY A 198 -2.67 -8.62 -22.81
CA GLY A 198 -3.08 -7.42 -23.53
C GLY A 198 -4.53 -7.07 -23.18
N VAL A 199 -4.84 -5.79 -23.10
CA VAL A 199 -6.21 -5.29 -23.03
C VAL A 199 -6.58 -4.64 -24.36
N TYR A 200 -7.72 -5.06 -24.91
CA TYR A 200 -8.28 -4.62 -26.17
C TYR A 200 -9.56 -3.82 -25.93
N VAL A 201 -9.72 -2.74 -26.67
CA VAL A 201 -10.96 -1.98 -26.75
C VAL A 201 -11.41 -2.02 -28.21
N GLY A 202 -12.51 -2.72 -28.49
CA GLY A 202 -12.79 -3.21 -29.83
C GLY A 202 -11.66 -4.12 -30.32
N ASP A 203 -11.16 -3.88 -31.52
CA ASP A 203 -10.04 -4.64 -32.11
C ASP A 203 -8.66 -4.07 -31.78
N LYS A 204 -8.61 -2.93 -31.08
CA LYS A 204 -7.36 -2.21 -30.82
C LYS A 204 -6.74 -2.64 -29.51
N LEU A 205 -5.46 -3.06 -29.56
CA LEU A 205 -4.64 -3.26 -28.37
C LEU A 205 -4.32 -1.90 -27.73
N MET A 206 -4.86 -1.67 -26.53
CA MET A 206 -4.73 -0.40 -25.82
C MET A 206 -3.64 -0.41 -24.75
N GLY A 207 -3.30 -1.58 -24.20
CA GLY A 207 -2.25 -1.71 -23.19
C GLY A 207 -1.81 -3.14 -23.00
N GLN A 208 -0.62 -3.32 -22.43
CA GLN A 208 -0.07 -4.63 -22.05
C GLN A 208 0.45 -4.57 -20.62
N GLY A 209 0.43 -5.71 -19.95
CA GLY A 209 0.96 -5.86 -18.60
C GLY A 209 1.47 -7.26 -18.35
N SER A 210 2.51 -7.38 -17.53
CA SER A 210 3.07 -8.65 -17.10
C SER A 210 3.06 -8.74 -15.56
N GLY A 211 2.79 -9.92 -15.03
CA GLY A 211 2.76 -10.12 -13.58
C GLY A 211 2.72 -11.59 -13.18
N PRO A 212 2.90 -11.89 -11.89
CA PRO A 212 2.93 -13.24 -11.36
C PRO A 212 1.57 -13.95 -11.35
N SER A 213 0.52 -13.25 -11.68
CA SER A 213 -0.83 -13.81 -11.86
C SER A 213 -1.56 -13.09 -12.99
N LYS A 214 -2.58 -13.75 -13.56
CA LYS A 214 -3.43 -13.13 -14.61
C LYS A 214 -4.08 -11.84 -14.10
N GLN A 215 -4.52 -11.82 -12.83
CA GLN A 215 -5.10 -10.62 -12.20
C GLN A 215 -4.08 -9.46 -12.12
N ALA A 216 -2.87 -9.71 -11.64
CA ALA A 216 -1.81 -8.68 -11.58
C ALA A 216 -1.46 -8.13 -12.97
N ALA A 217 -1.33 -9.00 -13.97
CA ALA A 217 -1.05 -8.60 -15.33
C ALA A 217 -2.21 -7.80 -15.96
N GLN A 218 -3.48 -8.13 -15.66
CA GLN A 218 -4.65 -7.35 -16.07
C GLN A 218 -4.66 -5.94 -15.49
N GLN A 219 -4.34 -5.78 -14.21
CA GLN A 219 -4.26 -4.47 -13.56
C GLN A 219 -3.20 -3.57 -14.23
N ILE A 220 -2.03 -4.14 -14.52
CA ILE A 220 -0.95 -3.42 -15.20
C ILE A 220 -1.35 -3.06 -16.64
N ALA A 221 -1.98 -3.98 -17.39
CA ALA A 221 -2.46 -3.72 -18.73
C ALA A 221 -3.52 -2.62 -18.75
N ALA A 222 -4.43 -2.60 -17.75
CA ALA A 222 -5.44 -1.55 -17.61
C ALA A 222 -4.81 -0.18 -17.35
N LYS A 223 -3.81 -0.09 -16.44
CA LYS A 223 -3.06 1.16 -16.20
C LYS A 223 -2.39 1.68 -17.48
N ALA A 224 -1.77 0.79 -18.26
CA ALA A 224 -1.14 1.16 -19.53
C ALA A 224 -2.17 1.71 -20.55
N ALA A 225 -3.36 1.09 -20.63
CA ALA A 225 -4.43 1.56 -21.49
C ALA A 225 -5.00 2.93 -21.05
N LEU A 226 -5.17 3.14 -19.73
CA LEU A 226 -5.59 4.45 -19.19
C LEU A 226 -4.59 5.55 -19.54
N ALA A 227 -3.29 5.26 -19.44
CA ALA A 227 -2.24 6.20 -19.86
C ALA A 227 -2.30 6.51 -21.36
N ALA A 228 -2.66 5.51 -22.20
CA ALA A 228 -2.88 5.75 -23.65
C ALA A 228 -4.11 6.64 -23.91
N TYR A 229 -5.20 6.48 -23.15
CA TYR A 229 -6.35 7.38 -23.22
C TYR A 229 -6.01 8.80 -22.77
N ALA A 230 -5.25 8.97 -21.70
CA ALA A 230 -4.82 10.29 -21.23
C ALA A 230 -4.00 11.05 -22.30
N LYS A 231 -3.06 10.36 -22.96
CA LYS A 231 -2.29 10.93 -24.07
C LYS A 231 -3.15 11.29 -25.29
N ARG A 232 -4.18 10.50 -25.61
CA ARG A 232 -5.11 10.77 -26.72
C ARG A 232 -5.95 12.02 -26.47
N ASN A 233 -6.32 12.28 -25.21
CA ASN A 233 -7.18 13.41 -24.83
C ASN A 233 -6.40 14.71 -24.55
N ASN A 234 -5.07 14.66 -24.47
CA ASN A 234 -4.20 15.83 -24.28
C ASN A 234 -3.02 15.81 -25.27
N PRO A 235 -3.27 16.16 -26.55
CA PRO A 235 -2.24 16.12 -27.60
C PRO A 235 -1.13 17.17 -27.44
N SER A 236 -1.24 18.10 -26.50
CA SER A 236 -0.37 19.30 -26.39
C SER A 236 1.04 19.05 -25.83
N ILE A 237 1.47 17.81 -25.56
CA ILE A 237 2.79 17.53 -24.96
C ILE A 237 3.86 17.09 -25.99
N HIS A 238 3.54 16.97 -27.28
CA HIS A 238 4.49 16.47 -28.26
C HIS A 238 4.72 17.40 -29.45
N GLN A 239 4.69 18.73 -29.28
CA GLN A 239 5.21 19.70 -30.29
C GLN A 239 6.14 20.70 -29.59
N ILE A 240 7.30 20.22 -29.16
CA ILE A 240 8.49 21.07 -29.08
C ILE A 240 9.44 20.50 -30.17
N GLU A 241 9.27 20.96 -31.42
CA GLU A 241 10.34 20.84 -32.41
C GLU A 241 11.57 21.61 -31.91
N PRO A 242 12.78 21.06 -32.04
CA PRO A 242 13.98 21.81 -31.74
C PRO A 242 14.09 22.98 -32.73
N LEU A 243 14.20 24.19 -32.20
CA LEU A 243 14.55 25.39 -32.97
C LEU A 243 15.80 25.09 -33.79
N LYS A 244 15.65 25.12 -35.11
CA LYS A 244 16.79 25.21 -36.03
C LYS A 244 17.50 26.53 -35.78
N THR A 245 18.72 26.44 -35.27
CA THR A 245 19.69 27.53 -35.28
C THR A 245 20.27 27.63 -36.67
N ASP A 246 19.97 28.69 -37.40
CA ASP A 246 20.77 29.20 -38.53
C ASP A 246 22.02 29.91 -37.98
#